data_97332bb251c45614aa08e0ebb62f0bae
#
_entry.id   97332bb251c45614aa08e0ebb62f0bae
#
_cell.length_a   1.000
_cell.length_b   1.000
_cell.length_c   1.000
_cell.angle_alpha   90.00
_cell.angle_beta   90.00
_cell.angle_gamma   90.00
#
_symmetry.space_group_name_H-M   'P 1'
#
loop_
_entity.id
_entity.type
_entity.pdbx_description
1 polymer ?
#
loop_
_entity_poly.entity_id
_entity_poly.type
_entity_poly.pdbx_seq_one_letter_code
_entity_poly.pdbx_strand_id
1 'polypeptide(L)'
;MGTPYQNQHYVPESYLRGWTYDGTDRVTIFLTDQQREVPGQNITDICSSDYFNSEYTPLERAFGALEGAHATPLRKIREGKPLCSLTIGERRLLLSFVFTQRMRSGVMRDEIEGRAEAYYREALEQDIINSGHDPDNLRDFIDSRFEGTVLGTHHMMMVHGIVAPFSMHGLKAVILENESEEPFIASEAPIIFENPRFKEERGLNYPGLAFSGLQIYCPISPTHCALFYDPDIYRVEQDRRWHATIDDERDAREINMLQVFGTDSFIVYKEMEQEGRIKSLIEEAHTYENWEELHREFETPGEEGEMSVYSSVPPHQLHGLVPAPSPVKWRPGTFYTKDSHIEKVQKFLCDRIFGWTEFSERGVILAIVFLLKSAGFDSRDQFTF
;
A
#
# COMPACT_ATOMS: atom_id res chain seq x y z
N MET A 1 -13.64 -30.43 0.24
CA MET A 1 -13.02 -29.74 1.38
C MET A 1 -11.84 -28.97 0.79
N GLY A 2 -11.88 -27.64 0.83
CA GLY A 2 -10.77 -26.82 0.35
C GLY A 2 -9.49 -27.11 1.15
N THR A 3 -8.33 -26.92 0.54
CA THR A 3 -7.05 -27.02 1.24
C THR A 3 -6.99 -25.92 2.32
N PRO A 4 -6.47 -26.20 3.53
CA PRO A 4 -6.20 -25.15 4.49
C PRO A 4 -5.24 -24.17 3.82
N TYR A 5 -5.52 -22.87 3.83
CA TYR A 5 -4.82 -21.80 3.12
C TYR A 5 -5.32 -21.47 1.69
N GLN A 6 -6.48 -21.96 1.30
CA GLN A 6 -7.09 -21.57 0.01
C GLN A 6 -7.52 -20.11 0.06
N ASN A 7 -8.32 -19.72 1.05
CA ASN A 7 -8.74 -18.32 1.24
C ASN A 7 -7.61 -17.51 1.89
N GLN A 8 -7.04 -16.55 1.17
CA GLN A 8 -5.88 -15.76 1.56
C GLN A 8 -6.24 -14.29 1.65
N HIS A 9 -5.97 -13.68 2.81
CA HIS A 9 -6.22 -12.27 3.02
C HIS A 9 -5.16 -11.40 2.36
N TYR A 10 -5.58 -10.38 1.62
CA TYR A 10 -4.71 -9.30 1.14
C TYR A 10 -4.73 -8.09 2.10
N VAL A 11 -5.75 -7.94 2.95
CA VAL A 11 -5.71 -7.07 4.14
C VAL A 11 -5.85 -7.96 5.37
N PRO A 12 -4.85 -7.99 6.28
CA PRO A 12 -4.86 -8.91 7.43
C PRO A 12 -6.03 -8.68 8.38
N GLU A 13 -6.62 -9.75 8.92
CA GLU A 13 -7.64 -9.66 9.96
C GLU A 13 -7.16 -8.84 11.17
N SER A 14 -5.87 -8.95 11.52
CA SER A 14 -5.27 -8.19 12.63
C SER A 14 -5.36 -6.68 12.42
N TYR A 15 -5.34 -6.21 11.18
CA TYR A 15 -5.60 -4.82 10.83
C TYR A 15 -7.10 -4.50 10.88
N LEU A 16 -7.94 -5.34 10.26
CA LEU A 16 -9.40 -5.16 10.21
C LEU A 16 -10.04 -5.12 11.61
N ARG A 17 -9.43 -5.76 12.61
CA ARG A 17 -9.84 -5.66 14.02
C ARG A 17 -9.88 -4.23 14.59
N GLY A 18 -9.23 -3.27 13.94
CA GLY A 18 -9.33 -1.85 14.31
C GLY A 18 -10.70 -1.24 14.02
N TRP A 19 -11.50 -1.89 13.18
CA TRP A 19 -12.77 -1.41 12.65
C TRP A 19 -13.97 -2.25 13.09
N THR A 20 -13.74 -3.29 13.90
CA THR A 20 -14.82 -4.17 14.36
C THR A 20 -15.68 -3.51 15.43
N TYR A 21 -16.94 -3.91 15.48
CA TYR A 21 -17.82 -3.58 16.61
C TYR A 21 -17.25 -4.18 17.88
N ASP A 22 -17.46 -3.50 18.99
CA ASP A 22 -16.91 -3.91 20.29
C ASP A 22 -17.27 -5.36 20.64
N GLY A 23 -16.23 -6.16 20.89
CA GLY A 23 -16.38 -7.56 21.28
C GLY A 23 -16.81 -8.51 20.15
N THR A 24 -16.72 -8.08 18.90
CA THR A 24 -17.08 -8.90 17.73
C THR A 24 -15.95 -8.95 16.69
N ASP A 25 -16.09 -9.84 15.70
CA ASP A 25 -15.28 -9.85 14.48
C ASP A 25 -16.07 -9.30 13.28
N ARG A 26 -16.95 -8.32 13.51
CA ARG A 26 -17.84 -7.75 12.49
C ARG A 26 -17.58 -6.27 12.28
N VAL A 27 -17.68 -5.86 11.01
CA VAL A 27 -17.49 -4.48 10.51
C VAL A 27 -18.68 -4.07 9.66
N THR A 28 -18.80 -2.78 9.38
CA THR A 28 -19.63 -2.27 8.29
C THR A 28 -18.75 -2.05 7.07
N ILE A 29 -19.25 -2.41 5.89
CA ILE A 29 -18.66 -2.01 4.62
C ILE A 29 -19.65 -1.18 3.81
N PHE A 30 -19.12 -0.28 2.98
CA PHE A 30 -19.88 0.44 1.99
C PHE A 30 -19.38 0.04 0.60
N LEU A 31 -20.25 -0.59 -0.18
CA LEU A 31 -19.97 -1.01 -1.56
C LEU A 31 -20.04 0.22 -2.47
N THR A 32 -18.93 0.59 -3.10
CA THR A 32 -18.83 1.81 -3.90
C THR A 32 -19.61 1.73 -5.21
N ASP A 33 -19.61 0.57 -5.86
CA ASP A 33 -20.35 0.29 -7.09
C ASP A 33 -21.87 0.29 -6.88
N GLN A 34 -22.35 -0.26 -5.74
CA GLN A 34 -23.76 -0.36 -5.39
C GLN A 34 -24.29 0.83 -4.60
N GLN A 35 -23.39 1.74 -4.18
CA GLN A 35 -23.72 2.89 -3.34
C GLN A 35 -24.52 2.50 -2.09
N ARG A 36 -24.13 1.43 -1.43
CA ARG A 36 -24.90 0.77 -0.37
C ARG A 36 -24.06 0.33 0.81
N GLU A 37 -24.55 0.63 2.03
CA GLU A 37 -24.02 0.10 3.27
C GLU A 37 -24.40 -1.38 3.49
N VAL A 38 -23.48 -2.19 3.96
CA VAL A 38 -23.68 -3.59 4.34
C VAL A 38 -23.07 -3.82 5.72
N PRO A 39 -23.89 -3.71 6.78
CA PRO A 39 -23.42 -3.91 8.14
C PRO A 39 -23.18 -5.38 8.49
N GLY A 40 -22.39 -5.61 9.52
CA GLY A 40 -22.22 -6.93 10.14
C GLY A 40 -21.41 -7.93 9.32
N GLN A 41 -20.56 -7.48 8.40
CA GLN A 41 -19.67 -8.35 7.65
C GLN A 41 -18.58 -8.91 8.55
N ASN A 42 -18.28 -10.22 8.43
CA ASN A 42 -17.21 -10.83 9.17
C ASN A 42 -15.86 -10.47 8.53
N ILE A 43 -14.86 -10.08 9.33
CA ILE A 43 -13.53 -9.75 8.83
C ILE A 43 -12.81 -10.94 8.17
N THR A 44 -13.24 -12.18 8.43
CA THR A 44 -12.74 -13.39 7.76
C THR A 44 -13.22 -13.52 6.31
N ASP A 45 -14.29 -12.83 5.95
CA ASP A 45 -14.97 -12.99 4.67
C ASP A 45 -14.72 -11.82 3.71
N ILE A 46 -14.06 -10.76 4.19
CA ILE A 46 -13.71 -9.59 3.40
C ILE A 46 -12.20 -9.48 3.20
N CYS A 47 -11.78 -8.76 2.18
CA CYS A 47 -10.36 -8.56 1.85
C CYS A 47 -9.59 -9.87 1.68
N SER A 48 -10.24 -10.90 1.16
CA SER A 48 -9.63 -12.21 0.93
C SER A 48 -10.06 -12.78 -0.43
N SER A 49 -9.20 -13.59 -1.00
CA SER A 49 -9.45 -14.29 -2.27
C SER A 49 -8.73 -15.64 -2.28
N ASP A 50 -9.25 -16.57 -3.07
CA ASP A 50 -8.60 -17.87 -3.24
C ASP A 50 -7.22 -17.71 -3.88
N TYR A 51 -6.21 -18.22 -3.19
CA TYR A 51 -4.80 -18.25 -3.65
C TYR A 51 -4.24 -16.87 -4.04
N PHE A 52 -4.70 -15.81 -3.38
CA PHE A 52 -4.29 -14.43 -3.70
C PHE A 52 -2.77 -14.24 -3.78
N ASN A 53 -2.03 -14.77 -2.82
CA ASN A 53 -0.57 -14.64 -2.80
C ASN A 53 0.13 -15.74 -3.61
N SER A 54 -0.34 -16.97 -3.52
CA SER A 54 0.17 -18.15 -4.21
C SER A 54 -0.55 -19.42 -3.74
N GLU A 55 -0.50 -20.48 -4.54
CA GLU A 55 -0.85 -21.85 -4.13
C GLU A 55 0.22 -22.49 -3.22
N TYR A 56 1.40 -21.85 -3.09
CA TYR A 56 2.51 -22.38 -2.33
C TYR A 56 2.32 -22.19 -0.82
N THR A 57 1.81 -23.20 -0.14
CA THR A 57 1.50 -23.21 1.30
C THR A 57 2.61 -22.66 2.22
N PRO A 58 3.93 -22.88 1.99
CA PRO A 58 4.96 -22.28 2.83
C PRO A 58 4.99 -20.77 2.79
N LEU A 59 4.63 -20.12 1.67
CA LEU A 59 4.52 -18.68 1.57
C LEU A 59 3.40 -18.16 2.48
N GLU A 60 2.24 -18.79 2.46
CA GLU A 60 1.10 -18.40 3.28
C GLU A 60 1.38 -18.54 4.79
N ARG A 61 2.10 -19.60 5.18
CA ARG A 61 2.60 -19.73 6.57
C ARG A 61 3.54 -18.59 6.96
N ALA A 62 4.42 -18.18 6.04
CA ALA A 62 5.33 -17.06 6.29
C ALA A 62 4.56 -15.74 6.45
N PHE A 63 3.54 -15.49 5.63
CA PHE A 63 2.66 -14.34 5.81
C PHE A 63 1.91 -14.38 7.13
N GLY A 64 1.37 -15.52 7.54
CA GLY A 64 0.72 -15.66 8.85
C GLY A 64 1.64 -15.30 10.02
N ALA A 65 2.92 -15.69 9.96
CA ALA A 65 3.92 -15.30 10.97
C ALA A 65 4.23 -13.78 10.92
N LEU A 66 4.32 -13.21 9.74
CA LEU A 66 4.55 -11.77 9.54
C LEU A 66 3.36 -10.96 10.08
N GLU A 67 2.14 -11.35 9.76
CA GLU A 67 0.90 -10.71 10.23
C GLU A 67 0.76 -10.78 11.75
N GLY A 68 1.11 -11.92 12.35
CA GLY A 68 1.19 -12.07 13.81
C GLY A 68 2.17 -11.09 14.45
N ALA A 69 3.32 -10.85 13.81
CA ALA A 69 4.30 -9.87 14.28
C ALA A 69 3.79 -8.43 14.09
N HIS A 70 3.19 -8.11 12.95
CA HIS A 70 2.60 -6.79 12.66
C HIS A 70 1.43 -6.45 13.60
N ALA A 71 0.66 -7.44 14.06
CA ALA A 71 -0.46 -7.25 14.97
C ALA A 71 -0.05 -6.57 16.29
N THR A 72 1.18 -6.80 16.76
CA THR A 72 1.64 -6.25 18.05
C THR A 72 1.73 -4.71 18.06
N PRO A 73 2.47 -4.02 17.16
CA PRO A 73 2.49 -2.57 17.14
C PRO A 73 1.13 -1.96 16.82
N LEU A 74 0.34 -2.55 15.91
CA LEU A 74 -1.01 -2.07 15.57
C LEU A 74 -1.94 -2.09 16.80
N ARG A 75 -1.94 -3.18 17.55
CA ARG A 75 -2.73 -3.30 18.78
C ARG A 75 -2.29 -2.28 19.83
N LYS A 76 -0.98 -2.11 20.06
CA LYS A 76 -0.46 -1.12 21.01
C LYS A 76 -0.91 0.30 20.68
N ILE A 77 -0.90 0.69 19.41
CA ILE A 77 -1.36 2.01 18.97
C ILE A 77 -2.87 2.15 19.25
N ARG A 78 -3.68 1.16 18.87
CA ARG A 78 -5.13 1.17 19.17
C ARG A 78 -5.46 1.26 20.66
N GLU A 79 -4.59 0.70 21.51
CA GLU A 79 -4.70 0.82 22.97
C GLU A 79 -4.21 2.18 23.51
N GLY A 80 -3.88 3.14 22.63
CA GLY A 80 -3.39 4.47 23.02
C GLY A 80 -1.95 4.48 23.58
N LYS A 81 -1.17 3.42 23.33
CA LYS A 81 0.24 3.41 23.75
C LYS A 81 1.05 4.42 22.93
N PRO A 82 1.90 5.23 23.60
CA PRO A 82 2.74 6.19 22.92
C PRO A 82 3.62 5.55 21.83
N LEU A 83 3.68 6.16 20.65
CA LEU A 83 4.53 5.66 19.56
C LEU A 83 6.01 5.60 19.98
N CYS A 84 6.46 6.58 20.78
CA CYS A 84 7.84 6.59 21.34
C CYS A 84 8.12 5.40 22.28
N SER A 85 7.11 4.74 22.84
CA SER A 85 7.25 3.57 23.72
C SER A 85 7.47 2.26 22.96
N LEU A 86 7.19 2.22 21.66
CA LEU A 86 7.48 1.05 20.84
C LEU A 86 8.98 0.80 20.74
N THR A 87 9.39 -0.46 20.85
CA THR A 87 10.77 -0.87 20.63
C THR A 87 11.21 -0.57 19.19
N ILE A 88 12.52 -0.59 18.95
CA ILE A 88 13.05 -0.43 17.59
C ILE A 88 12.51 -1.53 16.65
N GLY A 89 12.40 -2.77 17.16
CA GLY A 89 11.82 -3.87 16.39
C GLY A 89 10.36 -3.64 16.02
N GLU A 90 9.53 -3.19 16.97
CA GLU A 90 8.13 -2.88 16.73
C GLU A 90 7.92 -1.71 15.75
N ARG A 91 8.77 -0.68 15.81
CA ARG A 91 8.73 0.41 14.83
C ARG A 91 9.12 -0.07 13.43
N ARG A 92 10.10 -0.98 13.32
CA ARG A 92 10.44 -1.62 12.03
C ARG A 92 9.28 -2.47 11.50
N LEU A 93 8.60 -3.21 12.37
CA LEU A 93 7.42 -3.98 11.99
C LEU A 93 6.27 -3.09 11.55
N LEU A 94 6.02 -1.96 12.21
CA LEU A 94 5.00 -1.00 11.79
C LEU A 94 5.32 -0.42 10.42
N LEU A 95 6.56 -0.04 10.16
CA LEU A 95 6.99 0.47 8.85
C LEU A 95 6.91 -0.64 7.78
N SER A 96 7.34 -1.86 8.12
CA SER A 96 7.19 -3.01 7.23
C SER A 96 5.74 -3.30 6.91
N PHE A 97 4.83 -3.25 7.90
CA PHE A 97 3.40 -3.42 7.68
C PHE A 97 2.90 -2.47 6.60
N VAL A 98 3.20 -1.19 6.74
CA VAL A 98 2.74 -0.15 5.81
C VAL A 98 3.21 -0.44 4.37
N PHE A 99 4.49 -0.72 4.17
CA PHE A 99 5.00 -1.01 2.83
C PHE A 99 4.52 -2.35 2.28
N THR A 100 4.52 -3.40 3.10
CA THR A 100 4.05 -4.73 2.68
C THR A 100 2.57 -4.68 2.32
N GLN A 101 1.75 -4.00 3.14
CA GLN A 101 0.33 -3.88 2.91
C GLN A 101 0.03 -3.10 1.63
N ARG A 102 0.78 -2.04 1.34
CA ARG A 102 0.65 -1.31 0.06
C ARG A 102 0.91 -2.22 -1.14
N MET A 103 2.01 -2.98 -1.10
CA MET A 103 2.40 -3.87 -2.20
C MET A 103 1.50 -5.09 -2.34
N ARG A 104 0.79 -5.48 -1.26
CA ARG A 104 -0.09 -6.66 -1.21
C ARG A 104 -1.56 -6.34 -1.47
N SER A 105 -1.94 -5.08 -1.61
CA SER A 105 -3.35 -4.73 -1.90
C SER A 105 -3.79 -5.27 -3.26
N GLY A 106 -5.09 -5.59 -3.40
CA GLY A 106 -5.68 -6.04 -4.67
C GLY A 106 -5.47 -5.00 -5.76
N VAL A 107 -5.75 -3.73 -5.46
CA VAL A 107 -5.56 -2.60 -6.36
C VAL A 107 -4.12 -2.51 -6.89
N MET A 108 -3.10 -2.67 -6.01
CA MET A 108 -1.70 -2.65 -6.43
C MET A 108 -1.35 -3.87 -7.29
N ARG A 109 -1.91 -5.03 -6.96
CA ARG A 109 -1.71 -6.24 -7.75
C ARG A 109 -2.23 -6.05 -9.17
N ASP A 110 -3.48 -5.63 -9.32
CA ASP A 110 -4.12 -5.43 -10.61
C ASP A 110 -3.38 -4.39 -11.46
N GLU A 111 -2.89 -3.32 -10.82
CA GLU A 111 -2.05 -2.32 -11.46
C GLU A 111 -0.71 -2.88 -11.96
N ILE A 112 -0.02 -3.63 -11.12
CA ILE A 112 1.27 -4.25 -11.48
C ILE A 112 1.04 -5.27 -12.60
N GLU A 113 -0.02 -6.07 -12.51
CA GLU A 113 -0.40 -7.06 -13.53
C GLU A 113 -0.61 -6.39 -14.88
N GLY A 114 -1.47 -5.37 -14.95
CA GLY A 114 -1.75 -4.68 -16.19
C GLY A 114 -0.54 -4.01 -16.81
N ARG A 115 0.29 -3.33 -16.00
CA ARG A 115 1.50 -2.65 -16.50
C ARG A 115 2.61 -3.61 -16.89
N ALA A 116 2.86 -4.62 -16.07
CA ALA A 116 3.88 -5.62 -16.37
C ALA A 116 3.53 -6.38 -17.64
N GLU A 117 2.27 -6.79 -17.79
CA GLU A 117 1.81 -7.46 -19.00
C GLU A 117 1.98 -6.58 -20.22
N ALA A 118 1.51 -5.33 -20.20
CA ALA A 118 1.64 -4.41 -21.32
C ALA A 118 3.10 -4.20 -21.73
N TYR A 119 3.96 -3.92 -20.75
CA TYR A 119 5.39 -3.68 -20.99
C TYR A 119 6.10 -4.90 -21.59
N TYR A 120 5.91 -6.09 -20.98
CA TYR A 120 6.56 -7.30 -21.47
C TYR A 120 5.99 -7.77 -22.80
N ARG A 121 4.69 -7.58 -23.02
CA ARG A 121 4.05 -7.89 -24.31
C ARG A 121 4.65 -7.06 -25.41
N GLU A 122 4.71 -5.76 -25.25
CA GLU A 122 5.30 -4.84 -26.23
C GLU A 122 6.78 -5.17 -26.50
N ALA A 123 7.58 -5.40 -25.46
CA ALA A 123 8.99 -5.78 -25.62
C ALA A 123 9.16 -7.10 -26.37
N LEU A 124 8.33 -8.11 -26.07
CA LEU A 124 8.39 -9.41 -26.74
C LEU A 124 7.92 -9.32 -28.21
N GLU A 125 6.84 -8.58 -28.47
CA GLU A 125 6.36 -8.34 -29.84
C GLU A 125 7.42 -7.61 -30.66
N GLN A 126 8.11 -6.62 -30.10
CA GLN A 126 9.20 -5.91 -30.78
C GLN A 126 10.39 -6.84 -31.09
N ASP A 127 10.77 -7.73 -30.17
CA ASP A 127 11.82 -8.71 -30.38
C ASP A 127 11.44 -9.72 -31.49
N ILE A 128 10.18 -10.12 -31.57
CA ILE A 128 9.63 -11.00 -32.60
C ILE A 128 9.72 -10.28 -33.99
N ILE A 129 9.31 -9.03 -34.07
CA ILE A 129 9.38 -8.20 -35.28
C ILE A 129 10.84 -8.04 -35.71
N ASN A 130 11.73 -7.69 -34.80
CA ASN A 130 13.17 -7.54 -35.06
C ASN A 130 13.82 -8.85 -35.54
N SER A 131 13.26 -9.99 -35.16
CA SER A 131 13.66 -11.32 -35.60
C SER A 131 13.07 -11.72 -36.96
N GLY A 132 12.28 -10.86 -37.59
CA GLY A 132 11.66 -11.05 -38.88
C GLY A 132 10.40 -11.93 -38.86
N HIS A 133 9.76 -12.03 -37.71
CA HIS A 133 8.52 -12.77 -37.54
C HIS A 133 7.33 -11.82 -37.31
N ASP A 134 6.13 -12.31 -37.62
CA ASP A 134 4.88 -11.60 -37.33
C ASP A 134 4.34 -12.01 -35.99
N PRO A 135 4.17 -11.07 -35.02
CA PRO A 135 3.65 -11.35 -33.69
C PRO A 135 2.26 -12.02 -33.71
N ASP A 136 1.40 -11.68 -34.67
CA ASP A 136 0.07 -12.25 -34.78
C ASP A 136 0.09 -13.79 -35.02
N ASN A 137 1.13 -14.29 -35.67
CA ASN A 137 1.34 -15.73 -35.87
C ASN A 137 1.88 -16.46 -34.63
N LEU A 138 2.30 -15.72 -33.60
CA LEU A 138 2.92 -16.26 -32.39
C LEU A 138 2.11 -15.86 -31.14
N ARG A 139 0.86 -15.45 -31.28
CA ARG A 139 0.03 -14.92 -30.20
C ARG A 139 -0.11 -15.92 -29.05
N ASP A 140 -0.40 -17.19 -29.31
CA ASP A 140 -0.50 -18.23 -28.27
C ASP A 140 0.84 -18.42 -27.53
N PHE A 141 1.96 -18.27 -28.22
CA PHE A 141 3.29 -18.32 -27.60
C PHE A 141 3.51 -17.11 -26.70
N ILE A 142 3.16 -15.92 -27.17
CA ILE A 142 3.21 -14.67 -26.39
C ILE A 142 2.38 -14.84 -25.11
N ASP A 143 1.12 -15.22 -25.22
CA ASP A 143 0.19 -15.37 -24.09
C ASP A 143 0.71 -16.38 -23.06
N SER A 144 1.24 -17.53 -23.51
CA SER A 144 1.79 -18.55 -22.60
C SER A 144 3.01 -18.11 -21.78
N ARG A 145 3.69 -17.04 -22.19
CA ARG A 145 4.84 -16.50 -21.46
C ARG A 145 4.46 -15.58 -20.32
N PHE A 146 3.24 -15.04 -20.33
CA PHE A 146 2.81 -14.06 -19.32
C PHE A 146 2.26 -14.67 -18.04
N GLU A 147 1.67 -15.87 -18.06
CA GLU A 147 1.04 -16.48 -16.89
C GLU A 147 1.93 -16.56 -15.62
N GLY A 148 3.27 -16.67 -15.78
CA GLY A 148 4.19 -16.71 -14.63
C GLY A 148 4.90 -15.38 -14.32
N THR A 149 4.93 -14.43 -15.27
CA THR A 149 5.70 -13.19 -15.15
C THR A 149 5.04 -12.20 -14.20
N VAL A 150 3.73 -12.13 -14.24
CA VAL A 150 2.90 -11.27 -13.40
C VAL A 150 3.07 -11.62 -11.92
N LEU A 151 2.89 -12.88 -11.57
CA LEU A 151 3.05 -13.36 -10.19
C LEU A 151 4.47 -13.09 -9.66
N GLY A 152 5.50 -13.32 -10.51
CA GLY A 152 6.88 -13.01 -10.17
C GLY A 152 7.12 -11.53 -9.90
N THR A 153 6.50 -10.64 -10.70
CA THR A 153 6.59 -9.18 -10.48
C THR A 153 5.93 -8.76 -9.17
N HIS A 154 4.76 -9.31 -8.86
CA HIS A 154 4.08 -9.05 -7.59
C HIS A 154 4.91 -9.55 -6.39
N HIS A 155 5.49 -10.75 -6.46
CA HIS A 155 6.40 -11.25 -5.42
C HIS A 155 7.63 -10.35 -5.24
N MET A 156 8.21 -9.84 -6.32
CA MET A 156 9.31 -8.87 -6.26
C MET A 156 8.89 -7.61 -5.49
N MET A 157 7.73 -7.04 -5.78
CA MET A 157 7.22 -5.87 -5.10
C MET A 157 6.95 -6.13 -3.62
N MET A 158 6.42 -7.30 -3.26
CA MET A 158 6.26 -7.71 -1.86
C MET A 158 7.60 -7.82 -1.13
N VAL A 159 8.65 -8.37 -1.76
CA VAL A 159 10.00 -8.38 -1.17
C VAL A 159 10.47 -6.96 -0.88
N HIS A 160 10.32 -6.03 -1.82
CA HIS A 160 10.67 -4.63 -1.61
C HIS A 160 9.89 -4.01 -0.44
N GLY A 161 8.58 -4.26 -0.33
CA GLY A 161 7.76 -3.82 0.80
C GLY A 161 8.26 -4.34 2.14
N ILE A 162 8.56 -5.64 2.23
CA ILE A 162 9.00 -6.29 3.48
C ILE A 162 10.35 -5.72 3.97
N VAL A 163 11.28 -5.41 3.06
CA VAL A 163 12.62 -4.93 3.40
C VAL A 163 12.75 -3.39 3.41
N ALA A 164 11.71 -2.67 2.99
CA ALA A 164 11.69 -1.21 2.99
C ALA A 164 12.17 -0.56 4.31
N PRO A 165 11.85 -1.10 5.52
CA PRO A 165 12.33 -0.56 6.78
C PRO A 165 13.84 -0.44 6.91
N PHE A 166 14.60 -1.23 6.15
CA PHE A 166 16.07 -1.21 6.20
C PHE A 166 16.70 -0.15 5.29
N SER A 167 15.93 0.43 4.40
CA SER A 167 16.37 1.44 3.44
C SER A 167 15.69 2.80 3.63
N MET A 168 14.51 2.82 4.23
CA MET A 168 13.69 4.03 4.43
C MET A 168 13.92 4.69 5.80
N HIS A 169 15.17 4.72 6.26
CA HIS A 169 15.53 5.28 7.58
C HIS A 169 15.25 6.80 7.71
N GLY A 170 15.06 7.50 6.59
CA GLY A 170 14.81 8.93 6.57
C GLY A 170 13.40 9.33 6.99
N LEU A 171 12.43 8.44 6.92
CA LEU A 171 11.05 8.76 7.30
C LEU A 171 10.91 8.83 8.83
N LYS A 172 10.17 9.83 9.29
CA LYS A 172 9.68 9.91 10.67
C LYS A 172 8.25 9.43 10.74
N ALA A 173 7.86 8.91 11.90
CA ALA A 173 6.50 8.47 12.17
C ALA A 173 5.88 9.30 13.30
N VAL A 174 4.57 9.55 13.20
CA VAL A 174 3.72 10.17 14.21
C VAL A 174 2.35 9.49 14.17
N ILE A 175 1.66 9.42 15.30
CA ILE A 175 0.26 9.03 15.33
C ILE A 175 -0.61 10.30 15.30
N LEU A 176 -1.47 10.39 14.31
CA LEU A 176 -2.55 11.35 14.27
C LEU A 176 -3.67 10.79 15.15
N GLU A 177 -3.93 11.44 16.28
CA GLU A 177 -4.96 11.10 17.25
C GLU A 177 -6.19 11.95 16.96
N ASN A 178 -7.25 11.32 16.48
CA ASN A 178 -8.46 11.98 16.04
C ASN A 178 -9.40 12.23 17.24
N GLU A 179 -9.58 13.48 17.61
CA GLU A 179 -10.51 13.96 18.64
C GLU A 179 -11.73 14.66 18.00
N SER A 180 -11.84 14.71 16.67
CA SER A 180 -13.00 15.29 15.98
C SER A 180 -14.20 14.35 15.96
N GLU A 181 -15.37 14.87 15.59
CA GLU A 181 -16.60 14.08 15.40
C GLU A 181 -16.61 13.24 14.11
N GLU A 182 -15.67 13.47 13.17
CA GLU A 182 -15.52 12.71 11.93
C GLU A 182 -14.54 11.54 12.13
N PRO A 183 -15.00 10.29 12.36
CA PRO A 183 -14.11 9.17 12.58
C PRO A 183 -13.34 8.81 11.30
N PHE A 184 -12.09 8.33 11.45
CA PHE A 184 -11.37 7.75 10.32
C PHE A 184 -12.08 6.51 9.78
N ILE A 185 -11.87 6.27 8.49
CA ILE A 185 -12.30 5.07 7.77
C ILE A 185 -11.10 4.35 7.18
N ALA A 186 -11.30 3.13 6.71
CA ALA A 186 -10.34 2.39 5.93
C ALA A 186 -10.93 1.95 4.59
N SER A 187 -10.10 1.43 3.70
CA SER A 187 -10.50 0.81 2.45
C SER A 187 -9.85 -0.56 2.29
N GLU A 188 -10.16 -1.26 1.23
CA GLU A 188 -9.47 -2.49 0.82
C GLU A 188 -8.00 -2.27 0.46
N ALA A 189 -7.60 -1.01 0.18
CA ALA A 189 -6.23 -0.59 -0.02
C ALA A 189 -5.86 0.51 1.00
N PRO A 190 -5.76 0.18 2.31
CA PRO A 190 -5.80 1.17 3.38
C PRO A 190 -4.53 2.03 3.51
N ILE A 191 -3.48 1.70 2.79
CA ILE A 191 -2.21 2.43 2.85
C ILE A 191 -2.11 3.37 1.67
N ILE A 192 -2.15 4.66 1.97
CA ILE A 192 -2.10 5.71 0.95
C ILE A 192 -0.74 6.39 0.99
N PHE A 193 -0.07 6.38 -0.16
CA PHE A 193 1.13 7.18 -0.39
C PHE A 193 0.70 8.50 -1.00
N GLU A 194 1.16 9.59 -0.43
CA GLU A 194 0.81 10.94 -0.84
C GLU A 194 2.08 11.79 -0.97
N ASN A 195 2.12 12.66 -1.96
CA ASN A 195 3.19 13.64 -2.08
C ASN A 195 2.64 15.00 -2.53
N PRO A 196 2.13 15.81 -1.60
CA PRO A 196 1.51 17.10 -1.90
C PRO A 196 2.43 18.07 -2.67
N ARG A 197 3.74 17.84 -2.65
CA ARG A 197 4.70 18.64 -3.40
C ARG A 197 4.47 18.61 -4.91
N PHE A 198 3.98 17.48 -5.43
CA PHE A 198 3.78 17.28 -6.86
C PHE A 198 2.36 17.60 -7.33
N LYS A 199 1.57 18.28 -6.50
CA LYS A 199 0.19 18.67 -6.82
C LYS A 199 0.06 19.39 -8.17
N GLU A 200 1.05 20.18 -8.55
CA GLU A 200 1.05 20.96 -9.79
C GLU A 200 1.82 20.30 -10.95
N GLU A 201 2.55 19.21 -10.68
CA GLU A 201 3.34 18.51 -11.67
C GLU A 201 2.54 17.33 -12.24
N ARG A 202 1.86 17.56 -13.36
CA ARG A 202 1.06 16.54 -14.04
C ARG A 202 1.94 15.60 -14.86
N GLY A 203 1.60 14.33 -14.89
CA GLY A 203 2.11 13.37 -15.89
C GLY A 203 3.32 12.54 -15.47
N LEU A 204 3.77 12.61 -14.21
CA LEU A 204 4.85 11.77 -13.73
C LEU A 204 4.31 10.79 -12.67
N ASN A 205 4.75 9.53 -12.71
CA ASN A 205 4.40 8.50 -11.74
C ASN A 205 4.98 8.83 -10.35
N TYR A 206 4.39 9.77 -9.65
CA TYR A 206 4.77 10.13 -8.30
C TYR A 206 3.68 9.66 -7.34
N PRO A 207 3.99 8.81 -6.40
CA PRO A 207 5.03 8.94 -5.43
C PRO A 207 6.00 7.78 -5.48
N GLY A 208 7.08 7.91 -6.16
CA GLY A 208 8.15 6.94 -5.96
C GLY A 208 8.70 7.06 -4.55
N LEU A 209 9.05 5.94 -3.96
CA LEU A 209 9.76 5.87 -2.67
C LEU A 209 11.07 6.70 -2.69
N ALA A 210 11.53 7.08 -3.87
CA ALA A 210 12.74 7.87 -4.12
C ALA A 210 12.53 9.38 -4.02
N PHE A 211 11.28 9.87 -4.00
CA PHE A 211 11.04 11.31 -4.04
C PHE A 211 10.96 11.93 -2.65
N SER A 212 11.56 13.12 -2.52
CA SER A 212 11.42 13.93 -1.31
C SER A 212 10.00 14.43 -1.16
N GLY A 213 9.49 14.49 0.08
CA GLY A 213 8.14 14.94 0.38
C GLY A 213 7.10 13.83 0.49
N LEU A 214 7.53 12.57 0.51
CA LEU A 214 6.63 11.43 0.71
C LEU A 214 5.92 11.53 2.07
N GLN A 215 4.62 11.35 2.04
CA GLN A 215 3.74 11.13 3.18
C GLN A 215 3.04 9.78 3.00
N ILE A 216 2.89 9.02 4.08
CA ILE A 216 2.20 7.73 4.04
C ILE A 216 1.17 7.72 5.16
N TYR A 217 -0.09 7.61 4.79
CA TYR A 217 -1.21 7.54 5.71
C TYR A 217 -1.66 6.09 5.88
N CYS A 218 -1.80 5.68 7.14
CA CYS A 218 -2.27 4.36 7.54
C CYS A 218 -3.28 4.52 8.67
N PRO A 219 -4.57 4.70 8.39
CA PRO A 219 -5.61 4.65 9.41
C PRO A 219 -5.54 3.29 10.11
N ILE A 220 -5.54 3.26 11.45
CA ILE A 220 -5.40 2.04 12.27
C ILE A 220 -6.69 1.73 13.01
N SER A 221 -7.47 2.76 13.29
CA SER A 221 -8.78 2.71 13.95
C SER A 221 -9.54 4.01 13.66
N PRO A 222 -10.81 4.14 14.03
CA PRO A 222 -11.56 5.39 13.90
C PRO A 222 -10.89 6.60 14.55
N THR A 223 -9.99 6.38 15.52
CA THR A 223 -9.35 7.43 16.31
C THR A 223 -7.84 7.56 16.10
N HIS A 224 -7.21 6.66 15.35
CA HIS A 224 -5.75 6.67 15.18
C HIS A 224 -5.35 6.43 13.72
N CYS A 225 -4.50 7.30 13.18
CA CYS A 225 -3.85 7.12 11.88
C CYS A 225 -2.34 7.25 12.05
N ALA A 226 -1.56 6.27 11.60
CA ALA A 226 -0.12 6.41 11.54
C ALA A 226 0.25 7.23 10.29
N LEU A 227 0.99 8.31 10.50
CA LEU A 227 1.59 9.12 9.44
C LEU A 227 3.09 8.91 9.42
N PHE A 228 3.63 8.47 8.29
CA PHE A 228 5.06 8.51 8.01
C PHE A 228 5.33 9.65 7.04
N TYR A 229 6.38 10.43 7.29
CA TYR A 229 6.65 11.63 6.52
C TYR A 229 8.15 11.90 6.37
N ASP A 230 8.49 12.63 5.30
CA ASP A 230 9.83 13.12 5.07
C ASP A 230 10.14 14.32 5.97
N PRO A 231 11.03 14.17 7.00
CA PRO A 231 11.31 15.23 7.95
C PRO A 231 12.15 16.38 7.35
N ASP A 232 12.72 16.19 6.17
CA ASP A 232 13.47 17.25 5.49
C ASP A 232 12.50 18.24 4.83
N ILE A 233 11.31 17.77 4.43
CA ILE A 233 10.28 18.56 3.77
C ILE A 233 9.18 19.02 4.73
N TYR A 234 8.84 18.19 5.73
CA TYR A 234 7.74 18.47 6.64
C TYR A 234 8.20 18.57 8.08
N ARG A 235 7.46 19.36 8.84
CA ARG A 235 7.48 19.37 10.30
C ARG A 235 6.07 19.05 10.78
N VAL A 236 5.95 18.08 11.67
CA VAL A 236 4.68 17.76 12.32
C VAL A 236 4.70 18.29 13.76
N GLU A 237 3.65 19.00 14.14
CA GLU A 237 3.44 19.49 15.50
C GLU A 237 2.97 18.32 16.34
N GLN A 238 3.88 17.73 17.11
CA GLN A 238 3.65 16.52 17.90
C GLN A 238 4.07 16.72 19.36
N ASP A 239 3.42 15.96 20.23
CA ASP A 239 3.76 15.91 21.66
C ASP A 239 4.95 14.95 21.93
N ARG A 240 5.29 14.77 23.23
CA ARG A 240 6.37 13.87 23.66
C ARG A 240 6.07 12.39 23.44
N ARG A 241 4.81 12.01 23.20
CA ARG A 241 4.37 10.65 22.88
C ARG A 241 4.59 10.32 21.40
N TRP A 242 4.96 11.33 20.58
CA TRP A 242 4.97 11.33 19.13
C TRP A 242 3.54 11.18 18.57
N HIS A 243 2.61 11.91 19.19
CA HIS A 243 1.23 12.05 18.75
C HIS A 243 0.97 13.49 18.33
N ALA A 244 0.13 13.67 17.34
CA ALA A 244 -0.39 14.95 16.90
C ALA A 244 -1.91 14.87 16.87
N THR A 245 -2.58 15.84 17.45
CA THR A 245 -4.05 15.85 17.54
C THR A 245 -4.67 16.39 16.25
N ILE A 246 -5.71 15.73 15.80
CA ILE A 246 -6.67 16.17 14.78
C ILE A 246 -7.96 16.52 15.52
N ASP A 247 -8.27 17.80 15.64
CA ASP A 247 -9.48 18.35 16.31
C ASP A 247 -10.45 18.98 15.30
N ASP A 248 -10.04 19.20 14.06
CA ASP A 248 -10.87 19.70 12.97
C ASP A 248 -11.44 18.52 12.16
N GLU A 249 -12.77 18.45 12.06
CA GLU A 249 -13.48 17.46 11.24
C GLU A 249 -13.01 17.49 9.78
N ARG A 250 -12.63 18.66 9.28
CA ARG A 250 -12.13 18.81 7.92
C ARG A 250 -10.82 18.04 7.72
N ASP A 251 -9.87 18.12 8.64
CA ASP A 251 -8.60 17.40 8.55
C ASP A 251 -8.85 15.87 8.55
N ALA A 252 -9.75 15.38 9.40
CA ALA A 252 -10.13 13.97 9.43
C ALA A 252 -10.82 13.54 8.13
N ARG A 253 -11.71 14.40 7.61
CA ARG A 253 -12.42 14.16 6.34
C ARG A 253 -11.47 14.13 5.14
N GLU A 254 -10.46 15.00 5.09
CA GLU A 254 -9.43 14.99 4.06
C GLU A 254 -8.62 13.69 4.06
N ILE A 255 -8.27 13.15 5.24
CA ILE A 255 -7.64 11.83 5.36
C ILE A 255 -8.59 10.71 4.88
N ASN A 256 -9.88 10.82 5.20
CA ASN A 256 -10.89 9.87 4.74
C ASN A 256 -11.08 9.90 3.21
N MET A 257 -11.00 11.08 2.59
CA MET A 257 -11.04 11.20 1.12
C MET A 257 -9.89 10.44 0.45
N LEU A 258 -8.70 10.40 1.07
CA LEU A 258 -7.60 9.59 0.55
C LEU A 258 -7.96 8.09 0.51
N GLN A 259 -8.78 7.60 1.47
CA GLN A 259 -9.26 6.22 1.45
C GLN A 259 -10.29 6.00 0.32
N VAL A 260 -11.14 7.00 0.02
CA VAL A 260 -12.07 6.94 -1.12
C VAL A 260 -11.31 6.87 -2.44
N PHE A 261 -10.26 7.70 -2.61
CA PHE A 261 -9.43 7.66 -3.81
C PHE A 261 -8.65 6.35 -3.97
N GLY A 262 -8.36 5.66 -2.87
CA GLY A 262 -7.59 4.42 -2.85
C GLY A 262 -8.41 3.14 -3.01
N THR A 263 -9.75 3.23 -3.19
CA THR A 263 -10.62 2.05 -3.26
C THR A 263 -11.35 1.93 -4.58
N ASP A 264 -11.46 0.70 -5.07
CA ASP A 264 -12.27 0.38 -6.25
C ASP A 264 -13.58 -0.36 -5.86
N SER A 265 -13.63 -1.01 -4.69
CA SER A 265 -14.71 -1.91 -4.33
C SER A 265 -15.48 -1.48 -3.08
N PHE A 266 -14.79 -1.21 -1.97
CA PHE A 266 -15.49 -0.88 -0.72
C PHE A 266 -14.65 -0.15 0.32
N ILE A 267 -15.36 0.57 1.18
CA ILE A 267 -14.84 1.27 2.35
C ILE A 267 -15.23 0.46 3.60
N VAL A 268 -14.35 0.43 4.62
CA VAL A 268 -14.54 -0.29 5.89
C VAL A 268 -14.62 0.71 7.04
N TYR A 269 -15.59 0.57 7.92
CA TYR A 269 -15.74 1.41 9.11
C TYR A 269 -16.46 0.67 10.25
N LYS A 270 -16.38 1.26 11.44
CA LYS A 270 -16.88 0.63 12.65
C LYS A 270 -18.36 0.85 12.88
N GLU A 271 -18.85 2.06 12.62
CA GLU A 271 -20.22 2.47 12.93
C GLU A 271 -21.22 1.87 11.92
N MET A 272 -22.47 1.71 12.36
CA MET A 272 -23.60 1.42 11.47
C MET A 272 -24.38 2.69 11.15
N GLU A 273 -25.22 2.66 10.12
CA GLU A 273 -26.11 3.76 9.72
C GLU A 273 -25.36 5.04 9.29
N GLN A 274 -24.16 4.86 8.70
CA GLN A 274 -23.33 5.95 8.18
C GLN A 274 -23.41 6.13 6.66
N GLU A 275 -24.35 5.47 5.99
CA GLU A 275 -24.47 5.49 4.52
C GLU A 275 -24.50 6.92 3.95
N GLY A 276 -25.27 7.83 4.58
CA GLY A 276 -25.35 9.22 4.14
C GLY A 276 -24.00 9.97 4.26
N ARG A 277 -23.26 9.73 5.33
CA ARG A 277 -21.93 10.32 5.56
C ARG A 277 -20.93 9.83 4.49
N ILE A 278 -20.90 8.53 4.25
CA ILE A 278 -19.98 7.94 3.26
C ILE A 278 -20.34 8.41 1.84
N LYS A 279 -21.63 8.45 1.47
CA LYS A 279 -22.07 9.00 0.18
C LYS A 279 -21.63 10.45 0.01
N SER A 280 -21.83 11.29 1.02
CA SER A 280 -21.38 12.70 0.97
C SER A 280 -19.86 12.82 0.81
N LEU A 281 -19.09 11.92 1.43
CA LEU A 281 -17.64 11.89 1.28
C LEU A 281 -17.23 11.49 -0.15
N ILE A 282 -17.89 10.50 -0.74
CA ILE A 282 -17.65 10.06 -2.13
C ILE A 282 -18.04 11.17 -3.11
N GLU A 283 -19.21 11.83 -2.91
CA GLU A 283 -19.65 12.94 -3.73
C GLU A 283 -18.64 14.11 -3.69
N GLU A 284 -18.12 14.42 -2.50
CA GLU A 284 -17.09 15.44 -2.35
C GLU A 284 -15.79 15.06 -3.04
N ALA A 285 -15.34 13.80 -2.91
CA ALA A 285 -14.17 13.29 -3.59
C ALA A 285 -14.28 13.45 -5.12
N HIS A 286 -15.45 13.23 -5.69
CA HIS A 286 -15.71 13.41 -7.12
C HIS A 286 -15.71 14.88 -7.56
N THR A 287 -15.82 15.86 -6.65
CA THR A 287 -15.73 17.30 -7.00
C THR A 287 -14.29 17.79 -7.16
N TYR A 288 -13.30 17.00 -6.72
CA TYR A 288 -11.91 17.36 -6.94
C TYR A 288 -11.62 17.42 -8.44
N GLU A 289 -11.20 18.58 -8.90
CA GLU A 289 -10.87 18.84 -10.31
C GLU A 289 -9.89 17.78 -10.81
N ASN A 290 -10.21 17.12 -11.90
CA ASN A 290 -9.43 16.10 -12.58
C ASN A 290 -9.73 14.63 -12.22
N TRP A 291 -10.76 14.30 -11.44
CA TRP A 291 -11.16 12.90 -11.27
C TRP A 291 -11.38 12.19 -12.63
N GLU A 292 -12.03 12.86 -13.60
CA GLU A 292 -12.25 12.33 -14.96
C GLU A 292 -11.02 12.47 -15.87
N GLU A 293 -10.19 13.51 -15.69
CA GLU A 293 -8.95 13.68 -16.47
C GLU A 293 -7.88 12.64 -16.13
N LEU A 294 -7.96 12.03 -14.95
CA LEU A 294 -7.00 11.08 -14.42
C LEU A 294 -7.11 9.69 -15.08
N HIS A 295 -8.24 9.43 -15.72
CA HIS A 295 -8.47 8.26 -16.55
C HIS A 295 -8.02 8.45 -18.01
N ARG A 296 -7.46 9.62 -18.38
CA ARG A 296 -6.93 9.81 -19.72
C ARG A 296 -5.59 9.09 -19.86
N GLU A 297 -5.52 8.25 -20.88
CA GLU A 297 -4.27 7.69 -21.37
C GLU A 297 -3.33 8.83 -21.75
N PHE A 298 -2.19 8.95 -21.10
CA PHE A 298 -1.13 9.83 -21.54
C PHE A 298 -0.38 9.10 -22.66
N GLU A 299 -0.73 9.40 -23.90
CA GLU A 299 0.15 9.11 -25.02
C GLU A 299 1.35 10.07 -24.95
N THR A 300 2.50 9.56 -24.59
CA THR A 300 3.75 10.28 -24.84
C THR A 300 4.14 9.99 -26.29
N PRO A 301 4.20 11.00 -27.19
CA PRO A 301 4.70 10.78 -28.53
C PRO A 301 6.19 10.44 -28.43
N GLY A 302 6.53 9.17 -28.63
CA GLY A 302 7.92 8.76 -28.80
C GLY A 302 8.44 9.21 -30.17
N GLU A 303 9.70 9.64 -30.25
CA GLU A 303 10.43 9.69 -31.53
C GLU A 303 10.62 8.27 -32.04
N GLU A 304 10.72 8.06 -33.36
CA GLU A 304 10.89 6.73 -33.97
C GLU A 304 12.03 5.95 -33.28
N GLY A 305 11.66 4.90 -32.50
CA GLY A 305 12.59 4.02 -31.81
C GLY A 305 12.60 4.12 -30.28
N GLU A 306 11.81 5.01 -29.67
CA GLU A 306 11.57 5.03 -28.23
C GLU A 306 10.27 4.28 -27.86
N MET A 307 10.37 3.44 -26.85
CA MET A 307 9.26 2.64 -26.34
C MET A 307 8.22 3.55 -25.69
N SER A 308 7.01 3.59 -26.23
CA SER A 308 5.88 4.33 -25.65
C SER A 308 5.37 3.62 -24.41
N VAL A 309 5.72 4.09 -23.24
CA VAL A 309 5.14 3.59 -22.00
C VAL A 309 3.79 4.26 -21.82
N TYR A 310 2.71 3.55 -22.13
CA TYR A 310 1.35 3.97 -21.79
C TYR A 310 1.18 3.92 -20.28
N SER A 311 1.01 5.06 -19.65
CA SER A 311 0.65 5.12 -18.24
C SER A 311 -0.70 5.82 -18.09
N SER A 312 -1.79 5.05 -18.02
CA SER A 312 -2.94 5.53 -17.29
C SER A 312 -2.52 5.61 -15.82
N VAL A 313 -2.67 6.76 -15.18
CA VAL A 313 -2.43 6.88 -13.73
C VAL A 313 -3.76 6.57 -13.07
N PRO A 314 -3.90 5.43 -12.38
CA PRO A 314 -5.12 5.13 -11.66
C PRO A 314 -5.39 6.20 -10.59
N PRO A 315 -6.65 6.46 -10.23
CA PRO A 315 -7.02 7.48 -9.24
C PRO A 315 -6.25 7.36 -7.92
N HIS A 316 -5.98 6.15 -7.46
CA HIS A 316 -5.23 5.88 -6.23
C HIS A 316 -3.72 6.21 -6.30
N GLN A 317 -3.20 6.60 -7.45
CA GLN A 317 -1.81 7.07 -7.62
C GLN A 317 -1.70 8.60 -7.71
N LEU A 318 -2.81 9.27 -7.59
CA LEU A 318 -2.82 10.72 -7.61
C LEU A 318 -2.33 11.28 -6.29
N HIS A 319 -1.51 12.30 -6.41
CA HIS A 319 -0.86 12.91 -5.28
C HIS A 319 -1.17 14.39 -5.20
N GLY A 320 -1.27 14.89 -3.96
CA GLY A 320 -1.55 16.28 -3.69
C GLY A 320 -3.00 16.66 -3.98
N LEU A 321 -3.91 15.70 -4.04
CA LEU A 321 -5.33 15.96 -4.22
C LEU A 321 -5.93 16.62 -3.00
N VAL A 322 -5.50 16.22 -1.82
CA VAL A 322 -5.97 16.78 -0.55
C VAL A 322 -4.89 17.60 0.13
N PRO A 323 -5.24 18.69 0.82
CA PRO A 323 -4.32 19.41 1.67
C PRO A 323 -3.74 18.52 2.77
N ALA A 324 -2.52 18.79 3.19
CA ALA A 324 -1.97 18.10 4.36
C ALA A 324 -2.73 18.55 5.62
N PRO A 325 -3.04 17.64 6.57
CA PRO A 325 -3.73 17.98 7.80
C PRO A 325 -3.03 19.08 8.59
N SER A 326 -3.79 19.87 9.36
CA SER A 326 -3.29 21.05 10.09
C SER A 326 -2.02 20.86 10.92
N PRO A 327 -1.77 19.69 11.57
CA PRO A 327 -0.51 19.47 12.27
C PRO A 327 0.71 19.35 11.37
N VAL A 328 0.53 19.11 10.06
CA VAL A 328 1.62 18.92 9.09
C VAL A 328 1.98 20.25 8.44
N LYS A 329 3.19 20.75 8.68
CA LYS A 329 3.68 22.02 8.16
C LYS A 329 4.84 21.80 7.19
N TRP A 330 4.85 22.55 6.10
CA TRP A 330 5.97 22.62 5.18
C TRP A 330 7.21 23.25 5.83
N ARG A 331 8.38 22.73 5.50
CA ARG A 331 9.64 23.41 5.83
C ARG A 331 10.04 24.29 4.64
N PRO A 332 10.33 25.58 4.84
CA PRO A 332 10.78 26.43 3.75
C PRO A 332 12.15 25.97 3.22
N GLY A 333 12.30 25.84 1.93
CA GLY A 333 13.58 25.91 1.24
C GLY A 333 14.31 24.61 0.91
N THR A 334 13.75 23.43 1.11
CA THR A 334 14.43 22.17 0.76
C THR A 334 13.73 21.43 -0.39
N PHE A 335 14.35 21.51 -1.57
CA PHE A 335 13.88 20.75 -2.74
C PHE A 335 15.04 19.93 -3.31
N TYR A 336 15.00 18.62 -3.16
CA TYR A 336 15.91 17.72 -3.86
C TYR A 336 15.26 16.36 -4.12
N THR A 337 15.71 15.70 -5.16
CA THR A 337 15.40 14.30 -5.43
C THR A 337 16.31 13.43 -4.58
N LYS A 338 15.74 12.46 -3.86
CA LYS A 338 16.51 11.46 -3.12
C LYS A 338 16.93 10.34 -4.07
N ASP A 339 17.84 10.62 -4.98
CA ASP A 339 18.29 9.69 -6.04
C ASP A 339 18.80 8.34 -5.53
N SER A 340 19.01 8.19 -4.23
CA SER A 340 19.75 7.04 -3.69
C SER A 340 18.88 5.99 -3.00
N HIS A 341 17.55 6.16 -2.85
CA HIS A 341 16.78 5.19 -2.09
C HIS A 341 16.54 3.90 -2.86
N ILE A 342 16.18 3.96 -4.14
CA ILE A 342 16.01 2.77 -4.97
C ILE A 342 17.34 2.01 -5.08
N GLU A 343 18.45 2.71 -5.35
CA GLU A 343 19.78 2.11 -5.40
C GLU A 343 20.18 1.49 -4.06
N LYS A 344 19.84 2.13 -2.93
CA LYS A 344 20.11 1.59 -1.60
C LYS A 344 19.28 0.35 -1.29
N VAL A 345 17.99 0.33 -1.67
CA VAL A 345 17.13 -0.85 -1.57
C VAL A 345 17.67 -1.97 -2.44
N GLN A 346 17.94 -1.68 -3.70
CA GLN A 346 18.49 -2.66 -4.64
C GLN A 346 19.84 -3.20 -4.15
N LYS A 347 20.75 -2.32 -3.75
CA LYS A 347 22.04 -2.72 -3.20
C LYS A 347 21.92 -3.54 -1.93
N PHE A 348 21.03 -3.16 -1.00
CA PHE A 348 20.77 -3.91 0.22
C PHE A 348 20.20 -5.30 -0.10
N LEU A 349 19.26 -5.39 -1.03
CA LEU A 349 18.70 -6.67 -1.50
C LEU A 349 19.79 -7.55 -2.12
N CYS A 350 20.61 -6.99 -3.02
CA CYS A 350 21.67 -7.71 -3.70
C CYS A 350 22.80 -8.16 -2.76
N ASP A 351 23.23 -7.28 -1.83
CA ASP A 351 24.38 -7.55 -0.96
C ASP A 351 24.05 -8.44 0.23
N ARG A 352 22.78 -8.48 0.67
CA ARG A 352 22.39 -9.08 1.97
C ARG A 352 21.38 -10.20 1.89
N ILE A 353 20.52 -10.23 0.88
CA ILE A 353 19.37 -11.15 0.86
C ILE A 353 19.39 -12.06 -0.36
N PHE A 354 19.78 -11.57 -1.54
CA PHE A 354 19.72 -12.33 -2.79
C PHE A 354 20.98 -12.17 -3.63
N GLY A 355 21.48 -13.27 -4.19
CA GLY A 355 22.06 -13.18 -5.53
C GLY A 355 20.90 -12.89 -6.51
N TRP A 356 21.11 -12.12 -7.53
CA TRP A 356 20.19 -11.51 -8.52
C TRP A 356 19.12 -12.44 -9.17
N THR A 357 18.81 -13.63 -8.67
CA THR A 357 18.13 -14.68 -9.42
C THR A 357 16.83 -15.23 -8.81
N GLU A 358 16.35 -14.76 -7.65
CA GLU A 358 15.15 -15.37 -7.05
C GLU A 358 14.07 -14.35 -6.66
N PHE A 359 13.36 -13.82 -7.65
CA PHE A 359 12.05 -13.20 -7.46
C PHE A 359 10.98 -14.31 -7.51
N SER A 360 10.77 -14.98 -6.39
CA SER A 360 9.87 -16.11 -6.25
C SER A 360 9.27 -16.12 -4.83
N GLU A 361 8.31 -17.00 -4.61
CA GLU A 361 7.74 -17.24 -3.27
C GLU A 361 8.83 -17.48 -2.22
N ARG A 362 9.91 -18.18 -2.58
CA ARG A 362 11.04 -18.41 -1.70
C ARG A 362 11.76 -17.12 -1.32
N GLY A 363 11.88 -16.18 -2.26
CA GLY A 363 12.44 -14.84 -2.00
C GLY A 363 11.62 -14.08 -0.99
N VAL A 364 10.29 -14.08 -1.11
CA VAL A 364 9.38 -13.45 -0.15
C VAL A 364 9.54 -14.07 1.24
N ILE A 365 9.58 -15.41 1.34
CA ILE A 365 9.79 -16.12 2.61
C ILE A 365 11.11 -15.70 3.27
N LEU A 366 12.21 -15.65 2.51
CA LEU A 366 13.52 -15.24 3.03
C LEU A 366 13.50 -13.80 3.54
N ALA A 367 12.84 -12.88 2.85
CA ALA A 367 12.67 -11.49 3.28
C ALA A 367 11.89 -11.42 4.60
N ILE A 368 10.80 -12.17 4.73
CA ILE A 368 10.00 -12.27 5.97
C ILE A 368 10.87 -12.78 7.12
N VAL A 369 11.59 -13.89 6.94
CA VAL A 369 12.46 -14.46 7.97
C VAL A 369 13.53 -13.48 8.41
N PHE A 370 14.14 -12.77 7.47
CA PHE A 370 15.13 -11.73 7.77
C PHE A 370 14.56 -10.60 8.61
N LEU A 371 13.37 -10.08 8.23
CA LEU A 371 12.69 -9.03 8.97
C LEU A 371 12.35 -9.47 10.40
N LEU A 372 11.73 -10.64 10.56
CA LEU A 372 11.32 -11.16 11.86
C LEU A 372 12.51 -11.34 12.81
N LYS A 373 13.61 -11.90 12.33
CA LYS A 373 14.87 -12.01 13.10
C LYS A 373 15.41 -10.63 13.51
N SER A 374 15.38 -9.67 12.61
CA SER A 374 15.86 -8.31 12.89
C SER A 374 14.99 -7.56 13.90
N ALA A 375 13.72 -7.93 14.02
CA ALA A 375 12.78 -7.38 14.98
C ALA A 375 12.80 -8.11 16.34
N GLY A 376 13.64 -9.16 16.48
CA GLY A 376 13.81 -9.93 17.72
C GLY A 376 12.87 -11.12 17.87
N PHE A 377 12.19 -11.55 16.79
CA PHE A 377 11.39 -12.76 16.81
C PHE A 377 12.27 -14.00 16.54
N ASP A 378 12.15 -15.02 17.40
CA ASP A 378 12.82 -16.30 17.16
C ASP A 378 11.99 -17.13 16.17
N SER A 379 12.48 -17.21 14.93
CA SER A 379 11.79 -17.89 13.84
C SER A 379 12.18 -19.36 13.69
N ARG A 380 13.01 -19.91 14.60
CA ARG A 380 13.57 -21.27 14.45
C ARG A 380 12.55 -22.39 14.47
N ASP A 381 11.45 -22.20 15.21
CA ASP A 381 10.42 -23.24 15.36
C ASP A 381 9.28 -23.15 14.34
N GLN A 382 9.21 -22.07 13.55
CA GLN A 382 8.11 -21.81 12.61
C GLN A 382 8.44 -22.14 11.15
N PHE A 383 9.72 -22.23 10.81
CA PHE A 383 10.18 -22.48 9.43
C PHE A 383 11.13 -23.69 9.40
N THR A 384 10.59 -24.88 9.47
CA THR A 384 11.29 -26.10 9.01
C THR A 384 11.04 -26.23 7.52
N PHE A 385 12.07 -25.95 6.71
CA PHE A 385 12.11 -26.18 5.27
C PHE A 385 12.32 -27.65 4.95
#